data_f9d195a3b92af389dbe7c27491ca398a
#
_entry.id   f9d195a3b92af389dbe7c27491ca398a
#
_cell.length_a   1.000
_cell.length_b   1.000
_cell.length_c   1.000
_cell.angle_alpha   90.00
_cell.angle_beta   90.00
_cell.angle_gamma   90.00
#
_symmetry.space_group_name_H-M   'P 1'
#
loop_
_entity.id
_entity.type
_entity.pdbx_description
1 polymer ?
#
loop_
_entity_poly.entity_id
_entity_poly.type
_entity_poly.pdbx_seq_one_letter_code
_entity_poly.pdbx_strand_id
1 'polypeptide(L)'
;TFAEDVLGLQLREQVMFDEGTTEIGSWMSASAVHHEMAYVVDVKEQNGRLHHFSMWVDDKSEVLRAADIMMENGIKIEAGPSKHNNSQAFYLYSYEPGGNRIEIYTSGFFVLAPDFEPVIWNEEERGTGVYWGAALPESFLNYATPDVEAAVDTDAPKVDPL
;
A
#
# COMPACT_ATOMS: atom_id res chain seq x y z
N THR A 1 -18.38 7.38 3.59
CA THR A 1 -17.95 6.22 2.77
C THR A 1 -18.20 4.92 3.52
N PHE A 2 -18.16 3.76 2.82
CA PHE A 2 -18.25 2.44 3.49
C PHE A 2 -17.18 2.26 4.56
N ALA A 3 -15.95 2.69 4.28
CA ALA A 3 -14.85 2.60 5.22
C ALA A 3 -15.08 3.41 6.51
N GLU A 4 -15.63 4.59 6.40
CA GLU A 4 -15.93 5.46 7.55
C GLU A 4 -17.23 5.05 8.25
N ASP A 5 -18.32 4.89 7.47
CA ASP A 5 -19.66 4.74 8.00
C ASP A 5 -19.92 3.34 8.59
N VAL A 6 -19.25 2.31 8.03
CA VAL A 6 -19.48 0.90 8.39
C VAL A 6 -18.31 0.31 9.17
N LEU A 7 -17.06 0.55 8.71
CA LEU A 7 -15.88 0.01 9.35
C LEU A 7 -15.32 0.90 10.47
N GLY A 8 -15.77 2.16 10.57
CA GLY A 8 -15.29 3.11 11.57
C GLY A 8 -13.86 3.59 11.35
N LEU A 9 -13.34 3.46 10.14
CA LEU A 9 -12.04 3.97 9.78
C LEU A 9 -12.08 5.49 9.67
N GLN A 10 -10.98 6.14 9.99
CA GLN A 10 -10.80 7.58 9.85
C GLN A 10 -9.73 7.86 8.82
N LEU A 11 -9.95 8.84 7.96
CA LEU A 11 -8.95 9.31 7.00
C LEU A 11 -7.74 9.86 7.75
N ARG A 12 -6.53 9.44 7.35
CA ARG A 12 -5.26 9.91 7.92
C ARG A 12 -4.41 10.65 6.90
N GLU A 13 -4.36 10.12 5.69
CA GLU A 13 -3.64 10.73 4.59
C GLU A 13 -4.46 10.55 3.30
N GLN A 14 -4.35 11.53 2.42
CA GLN A 14 -4.99 11.52 1.11
C GLN A 14 -4.03 12.08 0.07
N VAL A 15 -4.01 11.53 -1.11
CA VAL A 15 -3.26 12.05 -2.25
C VAL A 15 -4.24 12.61 -3.27
N MET A 16 -4.09 13.88 -3.58
CA MET A 16 -4.93 14.61 -4.52
C MET A 16 -4.10 15.16 -5.68
N PHE A 17 -4.55 14.93 -6.88
CA PHE A 17 -3.98 15.47 -8.12
C PHE A 17 -4.91 16.53 -8.72
N ASP A 18 -4.50 17.12 -9.83
CA ASP A 18 -5.27 18.11 -10.59
C ASP A 18 -5.76 19.26 -9.69
N GLU A 19 -4.84 19.92 -8.99
CA GLU A 19 -5.13 21.02 -8.08
C GLU A 19 -6.17 20.65 -6.98
N GLY A 20 -6.15 19.40 -6.53
CA GLY A 20 -7.02 18.91 -5.46
C GLY A 20 -8.39 18.42 -5.91
N THR A 21 -8.58 18.15 -7.20
CA THR A 21 -9.86 17.69 -7.73
C THR A 21 -9.94 16.18 -7.95
N THR A 22 -8.80 15.49 -8.10
CA THR A 22 -8.73 14.06 -8.37
C THR A 22 -8.08 13.32 -7.22
N GLU A 23 -8.85 12.48 -6.52
CA GLU A 23 -8.33 11.62 -5.48
C GLU A 23 -7.61 10.41 -6.10
N ILE A 24 -6.33 10.22 -5.74
CA ILE A 24 -5.51 9.11 -6.20
C ILE A 24 -5.40 8.01 -5.14
N GLY A 25 -5.51 8.36 -3.88
CA GLY A 25 -5.50 7.38 -2.80
C GLY A 25 -5.80 7.95 -1.44
N SER A 26 -6.30 7.09 -0.58
CA SER A 26 -6.68 7.38 0.81
C SER A 26 -6.10 6.31 1.73
N TRP A 27 -5.48 6.75 2.83
CA TRP A 27 -4.93 5.90 3.89
C TRP A 27 -5.75 6.14 5.16
N MET A 28 -6.28 5.07 5.73
CA MET A 28 -7.27 5.12 6.80
C MET A 28 -6.92 4.17 7.94
N SER A 29 -7.30 4.53 9.17
CA SER A 29 -7.15 3.67 10.34
C SER A 29 -8.27 3.82 11.34
N ALA A 30 -8.52 2.76 12.13
CA ALA A 30 -9.38 2.80 13.32
C ALA A 30 -8.57 2.89 14.61
N SER A 31 -7.26 2.76 14.55
CA SER A 31 -6.35 2.82 15.69
C SER A 31 -5.38 4.01 15.60
N ALA A 32 -4.36 4.00 16.42
CA ALA A 32 -3.35 5.05 16.45
C ALA A 32 -2.28 4.93 15.36
N VAL A 33 -2.27 3.88 14.55
CA VAL A 33 -1.31 3.77 13.44
C VAL A 33 -1.73 4.68 12.27
N HIS A 34 -0.76 5.06 11.47
CA HIS A 34 -0.99 5.93 10.31
C HIS A 34 -2.02 5.37 9.33
N HIS A 35 -2.04 4.06 9.07
CA HIS A 35 -3.12 3.39 8.35
C HIS A 35 -3.14 1.88 8.59
N GLU A 36 -4.31 1.30 8.46
CA GLU A 36 -4.59 -0.13 8.46
C GLU A 36 -5.18 -0.55 7.12
N MET A 37 -5.75 0.40 6.40
CA MET A 37 -6.33 0.19 5.08
C MET A 37 -5.98 1.36 4.16
N ALA A 38 -5.65 1.03 2.93
CA ALA A 38 -5.41 2.01 1.87
C ALA A 38 -6.25 1.66 0.64
N TYR A 39 -6.83 2.66 0.03
CA TYR A 39 -7.47 2.59 -1.28
C TYR A 39 -6.67 3.44 -2.25
N VAL A 40 -6.31 2.89 -3.38
CA VAL A 40 -5.55 3.59 -4.42
C VAL A 40 -6.19 3.32 -5.76
N VAL A 41 -6.20 4.31 -6.63
CA VAL A 41 -6.68 4.17 -8.02
C VAL A 41 -5.90 3.06 -8.71
N ASP A 42 -6.61 2.10 -9.29
CA ASP A 42 -6.02 1.05 -10.11
C ASP A 42 -5.74 1.60 -11.51
N VAL A 43 -4.47 1.62 -11.91
CA VAL A 43 -4.07 2.10 -13.24
C VAL A 43 -4.62 1.25 -14.40
N LYS A 44 -5.08 0.02 -14.12
CA LYS A 44 -5.76 -0.85 -15.08
C LYS A 44 -7.29 -0.69 -15.05
N GLU A 45 -7.81 0.26 -14.27
CA GLU A 45 -9.24 0.56 -14.15
C GLU A 45 -10.10 -0.66 -13.76
N GLN A 46 -9.53 -1.57 -12.97
CA GLN A 46 -10.22 -2.76 -12.47
C GLN A 46 -10.58 -2.59 -11.00
N ASN A 47 -11.82 -2.93 -10.65
CA ASN A 47 -12.26 -2.89 -9.26
C ASN A 47 -11.95 -4.20 -8.53
N GLY A 48 -11.68 -4.09 -7.22
CA GLY A 48 -11.59 -5.23 -6.32
C GLY A 48 -10.28 -6.02 -6.39
N ARG A 49 -9.23 -5.45 -6.97
CA ARG A 49 -7.90 -6.06 -6.94
C ARG A 49 -7.18 -5.72 -5.64
N LEU A 50 -6.51 -6.72 -5.06
CA LEU A 50 -5.64 -6.56 -3.91
C LEU A 50 -4.24 -6.15 -4.35
N HIS A 51 -3.78 -4.96 -3.96
CA HIS A 51 -2.43 -4.52 -4.25
C HIS A 51 -1.40 -5.27 -3.39
N HIS A 52 -1.58 -5.27 -2.09
CA HIS A 52 -0.76 -6.02 -1.13
C HIS A 52 -1.48 -6.14 0.22
N PHE A 53 -0.94 -7.00 1.07
CA PHE A 53 -1.19 -6.96 2.51
C PHE A 53 0.14 -6.81 3.26
N SER A 54 0.07 -6.20 4.45
CA SER A 54 1.26 -5.77 5.18
C SER A 54 1.38 -6.49 6.51
N MET A 55 2.62 -6.78 6.90
CA MET A 55 2.98 -7.36 8.18
C MET A 55 3.90 -6.41 8.93
N TRP A 56 3.46 -6.02 10.12
CA TRP A 56 4.25 -5.16 11.00
C TRP A 56 5.39 -5.94 11.66
N VAL A 57 6.57 -5.30 11.75
CA VAL A 57 7.68 -5.74 12.59
C VAL A 57 8.11 -4.57 13.50
N ASP A 58 8.69 -4.88 14.63
CA ASP A 58 8.92 -3.87 15.68
C ASP A 58 10.07 -2.92 15.36
N ASP A 59 11.06 -3.36 14.59
CA ASP A 59 12.29 -2.62 14.36
C ASP A 59 12.74 -2.65 12.89
N LYS A 60 13.42 -1.59 12.46
CA LYS A 60 13.96 -1.48 11.09
C LYS A 60 15.00 -2.56 10.79
N SER A 61 15.73 -3.04 11.79
CA SER A 61 16.68 -4.13 11.62
C SER A 61 15.99 -5.45 11.25
N GLU A 62 14.73 -5.65 11.64
CA GLU A 62 13.95 -6.82 11.23
C GLU A 62 13.53 -6.75 9.76
N VAL A 63 13.25 -5.56 9.22
CA VAL A 63 13.04 -5.37 7.77
C VAL A 63 14.32 -5.71 6.99
N LEU A 64 15.48 -5.24 7.48
CA LEU A 64 16.77 -5.57 6.86
C LEU A 64 17.09 -7.07 6.96
N ARG A 65 16.82 -7.69 8.12
CA ARG A 65 16.96 -9.13 8.29
C ARG A 65 16.05 -9.93 7.37
N ALA A 66 14.81 -9.47 7.17
CA ALA A 66 13.89 -10.09 6.21
C ALA A 66 14.47 -10.04 4.78
N ALA A 67 15.09 -8.93 4.39
CA ALA A 67 15.78 -8.81 3.11
C ALA A 67 16.92 -9.82 2.97
N ASP A 68 17.77 -9.96 4.00
CA ASP A 68 18.85 -10.97 4.02
C ASP A 68 18.29 -12.39 3.85
N ILE A 69 17.26 -12.74 4.63
CA ILE A 69 16.61 -14.06 4.54
C ILE A 69 16.03 -14.31 3.13
N MET A 70 15.38 -13.32 2.55
CA MET A 70 14.85 -13.42 1.17
C MET A 70 15.96 -13.69 0.18
N MET A 71 17.06 -12.91 0.24
CA MET A 71 18.20 -13.09 -0.67
C MET A 71 18.88 -14.44 -0.49
N GLU A 72 19.10 -14.90 0.74
CA GLU A 72 19.69 -16.20 1.05
C GLU A 72 18.85 -17.38 0.53
N ASN A 73 17.53 -17.20 0.44
CA ASN A 73 16.59 -18.21 -0.06
C ASN A 73 16.16 -18.01 -1.51
N GLY A 74 16.79 -17.09 -2.25
CA GLY A 74 16.48 -16.83 -3.65
C GLY A 74 15.10 -16.23 -3.88
N ILE A 75 14.51 -15.60 -2.85
CA ILE A 75 13.21 -14.90 -2.95
C ILE A 75 13.47 -13.50 -3.52
N LYS A 76 12.77 -13.18 -4.60
CA LYS A 76 12.90 -11.87 -5.24
C LYS A 76 12.29 -10.77 -4.38
N ILE A 77 13.09 -9.78 -4.03
CA ILE A 77 12.62 -8.50 -3.50
C ILE A 77 12.13 -7.68 -4.69
N GLU A 78 10.90 -7.17 -4.61
CA GLU A 78 10.33 -6.28 -5.62
C GLU A 78 10.77 -4.84 -5.39
N ALA A 79 10.65 -4.35 -4.16
CA ALA A 79 11.01 -2.99 -3.79
C ALA A 79 11.47 -2.88 -2.34
N GLY A 80 12.36 -1.96 -2.07
CA GLY A 80 12.93 -1.75 -0.74
C GLY A 80 14.18 -2.61 -0.47
N PRO A 81 14.71 -2.60 0.76
CA PRO A 81 14.29 -1.76 1.88
C PRO A 81 14.38 -0.26 1.60
N SER A 82 13.34 0.47 1.92
CA SER A 82 13.25 1.90 1.65
C SER A 82 12.23 2.57 2.59
N LYS A 83 11.93 3.84 2.36
CA LYS A 83 11.00 4.63 3.18
C LYS A 83 9.97 5.34 2.30
N HIS A 84 8.70 5.24 2.68
CA HIS A 84 7.63 5.98 2.02
C HIS A 84 7.66 7.49 2.33
N ASN A 85 7.20 8.30 1.38
CA ASN A 85 6.95 9.72 1.57
C ASN A 85 5.75 9.95 2.49
N ASN A 86 4.59 9.43 2.10
CA ASN A 86 3.42 9.32 2.96
C ASN A 86 3.69 8.25 4.05
N SER A 87 2.90 8.21 5.09
CA SER A 87 3.05 7.33 6.25
C SER A 87 4.41 7.39 6.97
N GLN A 88 5.51 7.72 6.28
CA GLN A 88 6.89 7.67 6.79
C GLN A 88 7.33 6.26 7.22
N ALA A 89 6.62 5.22 6.79
CA ALA A 89 6.93 3.83 7.08
C ALA A 89 8.17 3.36 6.32
N PHE A 90 8.93 2.50 6.97
CA PHE A 90 10.07 1.79 6.39
C PHE A 90 9.56 0.44 5.88
N TYR A 91 9.85 0.07 4.63
CA TYR A 91 9.20 -1.03 3.95
C TYR A 91 10.13 -1.94 3.15
N LEU A 92 9.63 -3.14 2.89
CA LEU A 92 10.19 -4.14 1.98
C LEU A 92 9.03 -4.90 1.31
N TYR A 93 9.00 -4.93 -0.03
CA TYR A 93 7.99 -5.67 -0.79
C TYR A 93 8.55 -6.90 -1.48
N SER A 94 7.77 -7.96 -1.46
CA SER A 94 8.04 -9.23 -2.12
C SER A 94 6.72 -9.91 -2.50
N TYR A 95 6.78 -11.14 -2.99
CA TYR A 95 5.60 -11.95 -3.30
C TYR A 95 5.62 -13.23 -2.47
N GLU A 96 4.48 -13.59 -1.89
CA GLU A 96 4.30 -14.91 -1.29
C GLU A 96 4.05 -15.97 -2.40
N PRO A 97 4.16 -17.29 -2.08
CA PRO A 97 4.08 -18.34 -3.11
C PRO A 97 2.79 -18.39 -3.92
N GLY A 98 1.68 -17.83 -3.43
CA GLY A 98 0.41 -17.72 -4.17
C GLY A 98 0.36 -16.54 -5.14
N GLY A 99 1.41 -15.72 -5.17
CA GLY A 99 1.53 -14.56 -6.06
C GLY A 99 0.99 -13.26 -5.50
N ASN A 100 0.48 -13.23 -4.27
CA ASN A 100 0.07 -11.97 -3.66
C ASN A 100 1.30 -11.19 -3.20
N ARG A 101 1.27 -9.86 -3.43
CA ARG A 101 2.32 -8.99 -2.90
C ARG A 101 2.18 -8.88 -1.38
N ILE A 102 3.29 -9.03 -0.69
CA ILE A 102 3.41 -8.80 0.75
C ILE A 102 4.32 -7.62 1.01
N GLU A 103 4.03 -6.90 2.07
CA GLU A 103 4.87 -5.86 2.62
C GLU A 103 5.32 -6.26 4.03
N ILE A 104 6.61 -6.14 4.31
CA ILE A 104 7.15 -6.16 5.67
C ILE A 104 7.50 -4.72 6.00
N TYR A 105 6.91 -4.17 7.06
CA TYR A 105 7.05 -2.75 7.36
C TYR A 105 7.15 -2.46 8.85
N THR A 106 7.68 -1.29 9.16
CA THR A 106 7.77 -0.76 10.51
C THR A 106 7.80 0.76 10.50
N SER A 107 7.70 1.35 11.68
CA SER A 107 7.74 2.81 11.85
C SER A 107 6.50 3.48 11.23
N GLY A 108 6.66 4.69 10.75
CA GLY A 108 5.54 5.55 10.39
C GLY A 108 5.21 6.50 11.54
N PHE A 109 4.24 7.37 11.34
CA PHE A 109 3.76 8.24 12.41
C PHE A 109 2.61 7.58 13.18
N PHE A 110 2.39 8.05 14.40
CA PHE A 110 1.24 7.66 15.20
C PHE A 110 0.29 8.85 15.36
N VAL A 111 -0.99 8.56 15.24
CA VAL A 111 -2.07 9.52 15.48
C VAL A 111 -2.45 9.45 16.95
N LEU A 112 -1.89 10.34 17.74
CA LEU A 112 -2.13 10.40 19.20
C LEU A 112 -3.07 11.54 19.61
N ALA A 113 -3.29 12.50 18.71
CA ALA A 113 -4.20 13.61 18.95
C ALA A 113 -5.63 13.26 18.50
N PRO A 114 -6.66 13.44 19.35
CA PRO A 114 -8.04 13.11 18.98
C PRO A 114 -8.62 14.03 17.89
N ASP A 115 -8.02 15.19 17.69
CA ASP A 115 -8.35 16.21 16.69
C ASP A 115 -7.36 16.20 15.50
N PHE A 116 -6.77 15.06 15.21
CA PHE A 116 -5.86 14.92 14.08
C PHE A 116 -6.58 15.19 12.75
N GLU A 117 -6.10 16.19 12.03
CA GLU A 117 -6.58 16.48 10.69
C GLU A 117 -5.81 15.66 9.64
N PRO A 118 -6.49 15.11 8.63
CA PRO A 118 -5.83 14.33 7.58
C PRO A 118 -4.75 15.14 6.85
N VAL A 119 -3.63 14.50 6.56
CA VAL A 119 -2.59 15.09 5.71
C VAL A 119 -2.99 14.93 4.25
N ILE A 120 -3.13 16.04 3.56
CA ILE A 120 -3.44 16.06 2.13
C ILE A 120 -2.16 16.34 1.33
N TRP A 121 -1.75 15.34 0.54
CA TRP A 121 -0.58 15.42 -0.32
C TRP A 121 -1.01 15.85 -1.72
N ASN A 122 -0.36 16.85 -2.28
CA ASN A 122 -0.47 17.12 -3.71
C ASN A 122 0.53 16.28 -4.52
N GLU A 123 0.46 16.38 -5.83
CA GLU A 123 1.30 15.62 -6.76
C GLU A 123 2.81 15.88 -6.54
N GLU A 124 3.19 17.14 -6.32
CA GLU A 124 4.59 17.53 -6.10
C GLU A 124 5.11 17.00 -4.75
N GLU A 125 4.34 17.21 -3.68
CA GLU A 125 4.71 16.80 -2.31
C GLU A 125 4.81 15.28 -2.16
N ARG A 126 3.89 14.53 -2.80
CA ARG A 126 3.95 13.08 -2.82
C ARG A 126 5.18 12.57 -3.57
N GLY A 127 5.60 13.27 -4.62
CA GLY A 127 6.68 12.84 -5.50
C GLY A 127 6.47 11.41 -6.01
N THR A 128 7.51 10.59 -5.96
CA THR A 128 7.45 9.18 -6.40
C THR A 128 6.84 8.22 -5.37
N GLY A 129 6.39 8.71 -4.20
CA GLY A 129 5.98 7.85 -3.08
C GLY A 129 7.13 7.25 -2.28
N VAL A 130 8.37 7.58 -2.64
CA VAL A 130 9.60 7.13 -1.98
C VAL A 130 10.33 8.34 -1.41
N TYR A 131 10.56 8.34 -0.11
CA TYR A 131 11.30 9.41 0.56
C TYR A 131 12.81 9.32 0.30
N TRP A 132 13.35 8.10 0.34
CA TRP A 132 14.72 7.77 -0.06
C TRP A 132 14.81 6.28 -0.43
N GLY A 133 15.84 5.93 -1.22
CA GLY A 133 16.08 4.58 -1.74
C GLY A 133 15.85 4.50 -3.24
N ALA A 134 15.74 3.28 -3.75
CA ALA A 134 15.45 3.05 -5.16
C ALA A 134 13.99 3.42 -5.49
N ALA A 135 13.76 3.89 -6.70
CA ALA A 135 12.40 4.10 -7.21
C ALA A 135 11.59 2.80 -7.20
N LEU A 136 10.27 2.92 -7.03
CA LEU A 136 9.37 1.79 -7.17
C LEU A 136 9.40 1.28 -8.61
N PRO A 137 9.46 -0.04 -8.82
CA PRO A 137 9.44 -0.61 -10.15
C PRO A 137 8.05 -0.46 -10.80
N GLU A 138 7.99 -0.56 -12.12
CA GLU A 138 6.74 -0.49 -12.87
C GLU A 138 5.71 -1.53 -12.40
N SER A 139 6.16 -2.73 -12.03
CA SER A 139 5.30 -3.78 -11.48
C SER A 139 4.52 -3.33 -10.24
N PHE A 140 5.10 -2.43 -9.45
CA PHE A 140 4.43 -1.91 -8.24
C PHE A 140 3.14 -1.16 -8.55
N LEU A 141 3.06 -0.50 -9.69
CA LEU A 141 1.85 0.21 -10.14
C LEU A 141 0.88 -0.69 -10.92
N ASN A 142 1.42 -1.66 -11.66
CA ASN A 142 0.64 -2.41 -12.65
C ASN A 142 0.12 -3.76 -12.13
N TYR A 143 0.83 -4.40 -11.20
CA TYR A 143 0.46 -5.71 -10.67
C TYR A 143 -0.40 -5.58 -9.40
N ALA A 144 -1.50 -6.30 -9.39
CA ALA A 144 -2.35 -6.56 -8.23
C ALA A 144 -3.09 -7.89 -8.44
N THR A 145 -3.64 -8.50 -7.39
CA THR A 145 -4.28 -9.81 -7.44
C THR A 145 -5.81 -9.68 -7.47
N PRO A 146 -6.53 -10.35 -8.42
CA PRO A 146 -5.98 -11.14 -9.52
C PRO A 146 -5.26 -10.27 -10.57
N ASP A 147 -4.27 -10.87 -11.24
CA ASP A 147 -3.65 -10.21 -12.40
C ASP A 147 -4.60 -10.30 -13.59
N VAL A 148 -5.05 -9.16 -14.10
CA VAL A 148 -6.03 -9.10 -15.19
C VAL A 148 -5.47 -9.48 -16.56
N GLU A 149 -4.14 -9.54 -16.71
CA GLU A 149 -3.53 -10.05 -17.95
C GLU A 149 -3.53 -11.58 -18.00
N ALA A 150 -3.55 -12.24 -16.83
CA ALA A 150 -3.67 -13.69 -16.71
C ALA A 150 -5.13 -14.19 -16.70
N ALA A 151 -6.09 -13.32 -16.43
CA ALA A 151 -7.51 -13.65 -16.29
C ALA A 151 -8.28 -13.70 -17.63
N VAL A 152 -7.71 -14.27 -18.69
CA VAL A 152 -8.47 -14.68 -19.86
C VAL A 152 -8.89 -16.15 -19.73
N ASP A 153 -9.34 -16.56 -18.55
CA ASP A 153 -10.11 -17.78 -18.38
C ASP A 153 -11.58 -17.39 -18.23
N THR A 154 -12.32 -17.50 -19.34
CA THR A 154 -13.70 -17.06 -19.50
C THR A 154 -14.73 -17.91 -18.72
N ASP A 155 -14.31 -18.88 -17.92
CA ASP A 155 -15.15 -19.82 -17.21
C ASP A 155 -15.18 -19.66 -15.67
N ALA A 156 -14.61 -18.58 -15.13
CA ALA A 156 -14.75 -18.31 -13.71
C ALA A 156 -16.20 -17.96 -13.35
N PRO A 157 -16.79 -18.57 -12.31
CA PRO A 157 -18.16 -18.28 -11.91
C PRO A 157 -18.28 -16.81 -11.51
N LYS A 158 -19.23 -16.10 -12.14
CA LYS A 158 -19.56 -14.73 -11.74
C LYS A 158 -20.12 -14.77 -10.32
N VAL A 159 -19.42 -14.12 -9.39
CA VAL A 159 -19.96 -13.86 -8.06
C VAL A 159 -20.87 -12.64 -8.18
N ASP A 160 -22.16 -12.82 -7.95
CA ASP A 160 -23.10 -11.71 -7.89
C ASP A 160 -22.73 -10.80 -6.70
N PRO A 161 -22.70 -9.47 -6.89
CA PRO A 161 -22.47 -8.56 -5.78
C PRO A 161 -23.62 -8.67 -4.77
N LEU A 162 -23.26 -8.80 -3.49
CA LEU A 162 -24.20 -8.76 -2.35
C LEU A 162 -24.82 -7.37 -2.19
#